data_7645efcdfcfc635bafcd0c34d5c6147e
#
_entry.id   7645efcdfcfc635bafcd0c34d5c6147e
#
_cell.length_a   1.000
_cell.length_b   1.000
_cell.length_c   1.000
_cell.angle_alpha   90.00
_cell.angle_beta   90.00
_cell.angle_gamma   90.00
#
_symmetry.space_group_name_H-M   'P 1'
#
loop_
_entity.id
_entity.type
_entity.pdbx_description
1 polymer ?
#
loop_
_entity_poly.entity_id
_entity_poly.type
_entity_poly.pdbx_seq_one_letter_code
_entity_poly.pdbx_strand_id
1 'polypeptide(L)'
;MAAKKVYLSPSTQQANLFVVGGITEEQNSNLVTDILEKALRNKYGITVYRNSPSMNLSQIIADSNVKAPDIHVAIHSNAGGGRGCEVYAYLISGKVTNSQKLAQYIYNEFSIITPSADRGIKNGITANFGEVINTTATAVLVEMAFHDNPDDTAWLIANRQACSTAFEKAICSYFGIAYIPDPLPVSTDYEKLNREAQSQIASLQSQLTTINQELTAEKDKYNKLVASIKALIS
;
A
#
# COMPACT_ATOMS: atom_id res chain seq x y z
N MET A 1 12.46 10.19 28.18
CA MET A 1 11.02 10.26 27.81
C MET A 1 10.43 8.89 27.97
N ALA A 2 9.14 8.78 28.36
CA ALA A 2 8.47 7.46 28.41
C ALA A 2 8.40 6.85 27.01
N ALA A 3 8.51 5.50 26.94
CA ALA A 3 8.40 4.79 25.67
C ALA A 3 7.02 5.03 25.04
N LYS A 4 6.98 5.32 23.74
CA LYS A 4 5.72 5.47 23.00
C LYS A 4 5.00 4.14 22.90
N LYS A 5 3.68 4.17 22.92
CA LYS A 5 2.81 3.00 22.88
C LYS A 5 1.88 3.09 21.67
N VAL A 6 1.86 2.07 20.86
CA VAL A 6 1.01 1.96 19.67
C VAL A 6 0.13 0.72 19.79
N TYR A 7 -1.14 0.85 19.50
CA TYR A 7 -2.04 -0.28 19.28
C TYR A 7 -2.27 -0.41 17.77
N LEU A 8 -1.84 -1.54 17.20
CA LEU A 8 -2.10 -1.90 15.81
C LEU A 8 -3.31 -2.83 15.77
N SER A 9 -4.31 -2.44 15.01
CA SER A 9 -5.55 -3.20 14.87
C SER A 9 -5.75 -3.66 13.42
N PRO A 10 -5.04 -4.73 12.97
CA PRO A 10 -5.34 -5.33 11.68
C PRO A 10 -6.76 -5.88 11.66
N SER A 11 -7.41 -5.77 10.50
CA SER A 11 -8.76 -6.27 10.27
C SER A 11 -8.93 -7.72 10.74
N THR A 12 -10.09 -8.02 11.32
CA THR A 12 -10.49 -9.38 11.68
C THR A 12 -11.55 -9.95 10.74
N GLN A 13 -11.76 -9.33 9.58
CA GLN A 13 -12.81 -9.68 8.62
C GLN A 13 -12.34 -10.83 7.71
N GLN A 14 -12.53 -12.05 8.19
CA GLN A 14 -12.11 -13.29 7.49
C GLN A 14 -12.99 -13.64 6.29
N ALA A 15 -14.21 -13.09 6.20
CA ALA A 15 -15.11 -13.31 5.09
C ALA A 15 -14.87 -12.40 3.89
N ASN A 16 -14.11 -11.31 4.06
CA ASN A 16 -13.79 -10.35 3.01
C ASN A 16 -12.67 -10.90 2.13
N LEU A 17 -13.06 -11.62 1.08
CA LEU A 17 -12.12 -12.22 0.14
C LEU A 17 -11.60 -11.15 -0.84
N PHE A 18 -10.31 -11.14 -1.09
CA PHE A 18 -9.72 -10.37 -2.16
C PHE A 18 -10.13 -10.96 -3.51
N VAL A 19 -10.55 -10.12 -4.45
CA VAL A 19 -10.98 -10.59 -5.79
C VAL A 19 -9.83 -11.19 -6.60
N VAL A 20 -8.58 -10.92 -6.21
CA VAL A 20 -7.38 -11.54 -6.78
C VAL A 20 -6.50 -12.08 -5.64
N GLY A 21 -5.83 -13.21 -5.86
CA GLY A 21 -4.81 -13.74 -4.95
C GLY A 21 -5.29 -14.72 -3.88
N GLY A 22 -6.59 -14.94 -3.73
CA GLY A 22 -7.16 -15.99 -2.88
C GLY A 22 -6.89 -15.84 -1.38
N ILE A 23 -6.67 -14.60 -0.91
CA ILE A 23 -6.48 -14.25 0.50
C ILE A 23 -7.61 -13.34 0.99
N THR A 24 -7.75 -13.21 2.30
CA THR A 24 -8.75 -12.35 2.93
C THR A 24 -8.16 -10.98 3.33
N GLU A 25 -9.03 -10.03 3.61
CA GLU A 25 -8.66 -8.74 4.20
C GLU A 25 -7.89 -8.95 5.52
N GLU A 26 -8.39 -9.84 6.38
CA GLU A 26 -7.72 -10.21 7.64
C GLU A 26 -6.28 -10.68 7.39
N GLN A 27 -6.07 -11.62 6.46
CA GLN A 27 -4.75 -12.16 6.16
C GLN A 27 -3.80 -11.09 5.63
N ASN A 28 -4.25 -10.24 4.68
CA ASN A 28 -3.41 -9.19 4.14
C ASN A 28 -3.05 -8.12 5.18
N SER A 29 -4.03 -7.67 5.97
CA SER A 29 -3.81 -6.67 7.01
C SER A 29 -2.86 -7.17 8.08
N ASN A 30 -2.94 -8.45 8.45
CA ASN A 30 -1.99 -9.08 9.36
C ASN A 30 -0.57 -9.13 8.80
N LEU A 31 -0.38 -9.48 7.52
CA LEU A 31 0.93 -9.50 6.88
C LEU A 31 1.59 -8.10 6.81
N VAL A 32 0.83 -7.05 6.54
CA VAL A 32 1.31 -5.66 6.62
C VAL A 32 1.70 -5.30 8.05
N THR A 33 0.86 -5.69 9.01
CA THR A 33 1.07 -5.40 10.43
C THR A 33 2.29 -6.14 11.01
N ASP A 34 2.58 -7.36 10.58
CA ASP A 34 3.77 -8.13 10.99
C ASP A 34 5.07 -7.37 10.67
N ILE A 35 5.14 -6.78 9.49
CA ILE A 35 6.29 -5.98 9.05
C ILE A 35 6.40 -4.70 9.90
N LEU A 36 5.28 -3.99 10.05
CA LEU A 36 5.21 -2.73 10.80
C LEU A 36 5.55 -2.92 12.29
N GLU A 37 4.97 -3.91 12.93
CA GLU A 37 5.23 -4.22 14.34
C GLU A 37 6.72 -4.49 14.58
N LYS A 38 7.34 -5.32 13.71
CA LYS A 38 8.77 -5.61 13.77
C LYS A 38 9.61 -4.35 13.63
N ALA A 39 9.27 -3.46 12.69
CA ALA A 39 9.98 -2.20 12.49
C ALA A 39 9.85 -1.28 13.71
N LEU A 40 8.63 -1.06 14.21
CA LEU A 40 8.37 -0.16 15.35
C LEU A 40 9.08 -0.63 16.62
N ARG A 41 9.11 -1.93 16.90
CA ARG A 41 9.79 -2.50 18.06
C ARG A 41 11.31 -2.42 17.93
N ASN A 42 11.86 -2.87 16.80
CA ASN A 42 13.29 -3.10 16.67
C ASN A 42 14.08 -1.83 16.35
N LYS A 43 13.51 -0.93 15.54
CA LYS A 43 14.20 0.31 15.15
C LYS A 43 14.00 1.44 16.16
N TYR A 44 12.84 1.51 16.84
CA TYR A 44 12.45 2.68 17.63
C TYR A 44 12.19 2.37 19.11
N GLY A 45 12.18 1.11 19.51
CA GLY A 45 11.84 0.72 20.89
C GLY A 45 10.41 1.09 21.29
N ILE A 46 9.50 1.22 20.31
CA ILE A 46 8.08 1.52 20.55
C ILE A 46 7.42 0.28 21.15
N THR A 47 6.62 0.47 22.20
CA THR A 47 5.79 -0.60 22.74
C THR A 47 4.59 -0.78 21.82
N VAL A 48 4.47 -1.94 21.19
CA VAL A 48 3.36 -2.25 20.29
C VAL A 48 2.41 -3.26 20.96
N TYR A 49 1.14 -2.94 20.98
CA TYR A 49 0.03 -3.85 21.26
C TYR A 49 -0.68 -4.19 19.96
N ARG A 50 -1.36 -5.32 19.93
CA ARG A 50 -2.06 -5.77 18.72
C ARG A 50 -3.25 -6.65 19.09
N ASN A 51 -4.37 -6.53 18.37
CA ASN A 51 -5.49 -7.45 18.50
C ASN A 51 -5.17 -8.86 17.98
N SER A 52 -5.88 -9.85 18.52
CA SER A 52 -5.91 -11.19 17.93
C SER A 52 -6.94 -11.24 16.79
N PRO A 53 -6.70 -12.02 15.72
CA PRO A 53 -7.68 -12.24 14.64
C PRO A 53 -9.02 -12.83 15.11
N SER A 54 -9.06 -13.42 16.31
CA SER A 54 -10.28 -13.98 16.93
C SER A 54 -11.12 -12.95 17.70
N MET A 55 -10.62 -11.73 17.91
CA MET A 55 -11.34 -10.69 18.63
C MET A 55 -12.43 -10.07 17.75
N ASN A 56 -13.60 -9.82 18.36
CA ASN A 56 -14.62 -8.97 17.75
C ASN A 56 -14.33 -7.48 18.06
N LEU A 57 -15.05 -6.58 17.39
CA LEU A 57 -14.88 -5.12 17.52
C LEU A 57 -14.92 -4.63 18.98
N SER A 58 -15.88 -5.11 19.79
CA SER A 58 -16.01 -4.69 21.19
C SER A 58 -14.82 -5.14 22.04
N GLN A 59 -14.29 -6.32 21.78
CA GLN A 59 -13.09 -6.84 22.45
C GLN A 59 -11.83 -6.07 22.06
N ILE A 60 -11.68 -5.70 20.79
CA ILE A 60 -10.56 -4.88 20.28
C ILE A 60 -10.56 -3.50 20.98
N ILE A 61 -11.70 -2.83 20.99
CA ILE A 61 -11.86 -1.53 21.65
C ILE A 61 -11.54 -1.63 23.15
N ALA A 62 -12.09 -2.63 23.83
CA ALA A 62 -11.85 -2.85 25.26
C ALA A 62 -10.37 -3.13 25.56
N ASP A 63 -9.72 -4.00 24.78
CA ASP A 63 -8.29 -4.31 24.94
C ASP A 63 -7.43 -3.07 24.70
N SER A 64 -7.69 -2.32 23.64
CA SER A 64 -6.99 -1.06 23.36
C SER A 64 -7.12 -0.07 24.53
N ASN A 65 -8.34 0.12 25.05
CA ASN A 65 -8.60 1.03 26.16
C ASN A 65 -7.88 0.59 27.46
N VAL A 66 -7.81 -0.72 27.74
CA VAL A 66 -7.04 -1.27 28.87
C VAL A 66 -5.54 -1.07 28.71
N LYS A 67 -4.99 -1.24 27.51
CA LYS A 67 -3.55 -1.05 27.20
C LYS A 67 -3.16 0.42 27.25
N ALA A 68 -4.10 1.34 27.10
CA ALA A 68 -3.92 2.79 27.10
C ALA A 68 -2.72 3.21 26.20
N PRO A 69 -2.76 2.95 24.89
CA PRO A 69 -1.73 3.37 23.96
C PRO A 69 -1.83 4.87 23.69
N ASP A 70 -0.75 5.48 23.20
CA ASP A 70 -0.76 6.87 22.72
C ASP A 70 -1.59 7.02 21.44
N ILE A 71 -1.49 6.02 20.54
CA ILE A 71 -2.28 5.96 19.31
C ILE A 71 -2.84 4.55 19.04
N HIS A 72 -3.97 4.51 18.36
CA HIS A 72 -4.63 3.31 17.85
C HIS A 72 -4.79 3.42 16.33
N VAL A 73 -4.26 2.46 15.58
CA VAL A 73 -4.29 2.43 14.12
C VAL A 73 -4.99 1.17 13.64
N ALA A 74 -6.23 1.32 13.18
CA ALA A 74 -6.96 0.23 12.53
C ALA A 74 -6.53 0.14 11.05
N ILE A 75 -6.18 -1.08 10.61
CA ILE A 75 -5.55 -1.35 9.31
C ILE A 75 -6.49 -2.25 8.50
N HIS A 76 -7.14 -1.69 7.50
CA HIS A 76 -8.21 -2.29 6.73
C HIS A 76 -8.00 -2.18 5.21
N SER A 77 -8.86 -2.84 4.46
CA SER A 77 -9.09 -2.60 3.04
C SER A 77 -10.58 -2.46 2.75
N ASN A 78 -10.91 -1.50 1.91
CA ASN A 78 -12.28 -1.07 1.61
C ASN A 78 -13.00 -2.00 0.63
N ALA A 79 -14.34 -1.81 0.52
CA ALA A 79 -15.21 -2.44 -0.46
C ALA A 79 -16.23 -1.43 -1.01
N GLY A 80 -16.95 -1.81 -2.07
CA GLY A 80 -18.01 -0.99 -2.69
C GLY A 80 -17.66 -0.49 -4.08
N GLY A 81 -16.73 -1.16 -4.78
CA GLY A 81 -16.39 -0.89 -6.18
C GLY A 81 -15.57 0.39 -6.39
N GLY A 82 -14.93 0.91 -5.34
CA GLY A 82 -14.05 2.07 -5.43
C GLY A 82 -12.61 1.72 -5.77
N ARG A 83 -11.71 2.73 -5.66
CA ARG A 83 -10.25 2.59 -5.79
C ARG A 83 -9.53 3.57 -4.86
N GLY A 84 -8.33 3.21 -4.44
CA GLY A 84 -7.43 4.10 -3.70
C GLY A 84 -7.60 4.08 -2.19
N CYS A 85 -6.73 4.85 -1.50
CA CYS A 85 -6.74 4.89 -0.04
C CYS A 85 -7.63 6.00 0.51
N GLU A 86 -8.15 5.77 1.71
CA GLU A 86 -8.82 6.79 2.52
C GLU A 86 -8.52 6.56 4.01
N VAL A 87 -8.50 7.63 4.78
CA VAL A 87 -8.23 7.56 6.22
C VAL A 87 -9.38 8.19 7.00
N TYR A 88 -9.92 7.45 7.93
CA TYR A 88 -10.99 7.92 8.81
C TYR A 88 -10.42 8.40 10.15
N ALA A 89 -10.82 9.60 10.54
CA ALA A 89 -10.38 10.27 11.75
C ALA A 89 -11.56 10.79 12.57
N TYR A 90 -11.32 11.05 13.85
CA TYR A 90 -12.28 11.74 14.71
C TYR A 90 -12.25 13.23 14.40
N LEU A 91 -13.13 13.68 13.48
CA LEU A 91 -13.20 15.05 13.03
C LEU A 91 -14.30 15.84 13.75
N ILE A 92 -13.92 17.01 14.25
CA ILE A 92 -14.84 17.98 14.90
C ILE A 92 -14.78 19.27 14.11
N SER A 93 -15.95 19.82 13.75
CA SER A 93 -16.03 21.11 13.05
C SER A 93 -15.35 22.22 13.84
N GLY A 94 -14.53 23.02 13.18
CA GLY A 94 -13.82 24.14 13.78
C GLY A 94 -12.65 23.78 14.71
N LYS A 95 -12.29 22.50 14.84
CA LYS A 95 -11.20 22.05 15.72
C LYS A 95 -10.32 21.00 15.05
N VAL A 96 -9.00 21.21 15.05
CA VAL A 96 -8.04 20.19 14.63
C VAL A 96 -7.79 19.22 15.79
N THR A 97 -8.22 17.97 15.63
CA THR A 97 -8.02 16.91 16.62
C THR A 97 -6.67 16.22 16.45
N ASN A 98 -6.18 15.52 17.46
CA ASN A 98 -4.99 14.68 17.34
C ASN A 98 -5.20 13.52 16.34
N SER A 99 -6.42 12.96 16.32
CA SER A 99 -6.81 11.95 15.33
C SER A 99 -6.68 12.49 13.88
N GLN A 100 -7.16 13.72 13.64
CA GLN A 100 -6.98 14.38 12.33
C GLN A 100 -5.50 14.59 11.97
N LYS A 101 -4.66 14.96 12.94
CA LYS A 101 -3.21 15.11 12.70
C LYS A 101 -2.56 13.77 12.34
N LEU A 102 -2.88 12.70 13.08
CA LEU A 102 -2.38 11.36 12.80
C LEU A 102 -2.83 10.89 11.40
N ALA A 103 -4.12 11.09 11.08
CA ALA A 103 -4.66 10.77 9.77
C ALA A 103 -3.95 11.52 8.64
N GLN A 104 -3.60 12.80 8.85
CA GLN A 104 -2.87 13.58 7.84
C GLN A 104 -1.48 13.02 7.58
N TYR A 105 -0.73 12.63 8.61
CA TYR A 105 0.57 11.99 8.41
C TYR A 105 0.45 10.68 7.65
N ILE A 106 -0.52 9.83 8.02
CA ILE A 106 -0.73 8.54 7.34
C ILE A 106 -1.17 8.77 5.89
N TYR A 107 -2.13 9.66 5.68
CA TYR A 107 -2.66 9.96 4.35
C TYR A 107 -1.58 10.51 3.40
N ASN A 108 -0.70 11.39 3.88
CA ASN A 108 0.40 11.93 3.10
C ASN A 108 1.34 10.82 2.57
N GLU A 109 1.63 9.80 3.38
CA GLU A 109 2.49 8.69 2.95
C GLU A 109 1.76 7.74 1.99
N PHE A 110 0.47 7.44 2.25
CA PHE A 110 -0.31 6.54 1.39
C PHE A 110 -0.67 7.15 0.05
N SER A 111 -1.02 8.44 -0.02
CA SER A 111 -1.38 9.12 -1.26
C SER A 111 -0.26 9.13 -2.31
N ILE A 112 1.01 9.01 -1.87
CA ILE A 112 2.17 8.97 -2.77
C ILE A 112 2.35 7.58 -3.39
N ILE A 113 2.03 6.51 -2.66
CA ILE A 113 2.31 5.14 -3.08
C ILE A 113 1.10 4.44 -3.73
N THR A 114 -0.12 4.88 -3.41
CA THR A 114 -1.35 4.25 -3.94
C THR A 114 -1.54 4.62 -5.42
N PRO A 115 -1.72 3.64 -6.33
CA PRO A 115 -1.73 3.88 -7.78
C PRO A 115 -3.04 4.47 -8.29
N SER A 116 -3.94 4.91 -7.44
CA SER A 116 -5.29 5.32 -7.81
C SER A 116 -5.73 6.59 -7.10
N ALA A 117 -6.98 6.99 -7.35
CA ALA A 117 -7.53 8.27 -6.95
C ALA A 117 -7.34 8.58 -5.46
N ASP A 118 -7.06 9.84 -5.21
CA ASP A 118 -7.07 10.48 -3.91
C ASP A 118 -8.50 10.49 -3.34
N ARG A 119 -8.72 9.80 -2.21
CA ARG A 119 -10.03 9.75 -1.53
C ARG A 119 -10.07 10.57 -0.24
N GLY A 120 -8.95 11.04 0.22
CA GLY A 120 -8.84 12.00 1.32
C GLY A 120 -9.02 11.43 2.73
N ILE A 121 -9.10 12.39 3.67
CA ILE A 121 -9.41 12.12 5.06
C ILE A 121 -10.90 12.32 5.28
N LYS A 122 -11.54 11.34 5.92
CA LYS A 122 -12.99 11.29 6.14
C LYS A 122 -13.33 11.27 7.62
N ASN A 123 -14.58 11.62 7.92
CA ASN A 123 -15.05 11.67 9.30
C ASN A 123 -15.50 10.29 9.80
N GLY A 124 -14.73 9.71 10.70
CA GLY A 124 -15.03 8.43 11.34
C GLY A 124 -16.29 8.46 12.22
N ILE A 125 -16.70 9.64 12.72
CA ILE A 125 -17.94 9.79 13.50
C ILE A 125 -19.14 9.54 12.58
N THR A 126 -19.20 10.21 11.43
CA THR A 126 -20.30 10.06 10.46
C THR A 126 -20.32 8.70 9.80
N ALA A 127 -19.15 8.07 9.64
CA ALA A 127 -19.00 6.70 9.14
C ALA A 127 -19.33 5.64 10.23
N ASN A 128 -19.50 6.05 11.49
CA ASN A 128 -19.78 5.19 12.64
C ASN A 128 -18.71 4.09 12.86
N PHE A 129 -17.44 4.42 12.65
CA PHE A 129 -16.35 3.47 12.91
C PHE A 129 -16.02 3.38 14.39
N GLY A 130 -16.40 2.24 15.02
CA GLY A 130 -16.28 2.02 16.44
C GLY A 130 -14.86 2.19 16.98
N GLU A 131 -13.84 1.75 16.28
CA GLU A 131 -12.44 1.90 16.69
C GLU A 131 -11.98 3.36 16.72
N VAL A 132 -12.55 4.21 15.86
CA VAL A 132 -12.23 5.65 15.84
C VAL A 132 -12.96 6.42 16.96
N ILE A 133 -14.19 6.03 17.28
CA ILE A 133 -15.07 6.81 18.18
C ILE A 133 -15.11 6.31 19.62
N ASN A 134 -14.80 5.02 19.86
CA ASN A 134 -14.95 4.39 21.17
C ASN A 134 -13.61 4.01 21.83
N THR A 135 -12.46 4.27 21.18
CA THR A 135 -11.15 4.15 21.82
C THR A 135 -10.76 5.45 22.52
N THR A 136 -10.10 5.32 23.66
CA THR A 136 -9.59 6.48 24.43
C THR A 136 -8.29 7.05 23.85
N ALA A 137 -7.57 6.25 23.07
CA ALA A 137 -6.37 6.66 22.35
C ALA A 137 -6.68 7.61 21.19
N THR A 138 -5.67 8.29 20.70
CA THR A 138 -5.76 8.97 19.39
C THR A 138 -5.92 7.91 18.30
N ALA A 139 -7.11 7.76 17.72
CA ALA A 139 -7.44 6.66 16.82
C ALA A 139 -7.69 7.11 15.39
N VAL A 140 -7.30 6.24 14.44
CA VAL A 140 -7.61 6.33 13.01
C VAL A 140 -7.96 4.96 12.46
N LEU A 141 -8.74 4.91 11.37
CA LEU A 141 -8.95 3.72 10.57
C LEU A 141 -8.46 4.01 9.15
N VAL A 142 -7.66 3.12 8.61
CA VAL A 142 -7.01 3.27 7.31
C VAL A 142 -7.52 2.20 6.36
N GLU A 143 -8.19 2.64 5.31
CA GLU A 143 -8.54 1.81 4.17
C GLU A 143 -7.42 1.94 3.14
N MET A 144 -6.50 0.98 3.11
CA MET A 144 -5.28 1.04 2.30
C MET A 144 -5.58 1.08 0.80
N ALA A 145 -6.58 0.33 0.36
CA ALA A 145 -7.12 0.27 -1.01
C ALA A 145 -8.40 -0.61 -0.99
N PHE A 146 -8.97 -0.94 -2.15
CA PHE A 146 -10.22 -1.71 -2.24
C PHE A 146 -9.96 -3.19 -2.50
N HIS A 147 -10.46 -4.09 -1.62
CA HIS A 147 -10.29 -5.54 -1.77
C HIS A 147 -11.23 -6.16 -2.82
N ASP A 148 -12.26 -5.46 -3.23
CA ASP A 148 -13.18 -5.84 -4.30
C ASP A 148 -12.83 -5.24 -5.67
N ASN A 149 -11.68 -4.56 -5.78
CA ASN A 149 -11.13 -4.07 -7.03
C ASN A 149 -9.88 -4.88 -7.43
N PRO A 150 -9.80 -5.47 -8.64
CA PRO A 150 -8.69 -6.33 -9.03
C PRO A 150 -7.32 -5.62 -9.08
N ASP A 151 -7.26 -4.37 -9.54
CA ASP A 151 -6.00 -3.62 -9.59
C ASP A 151 -5.51 -3.26 -8.19
N ASP A 152 -6.41 -2.79 -7.32
CA ASP A 152 -6.11 -2.44 -5.94
C ASP A 152 -5.68 -3.68 -5.13
N THR A 153 -6.34 -4.82 -5.34
CA THR A 153 -5.99 -6.09 -4.71
C THR A 153 -4.60 -6.58 -5.12
N ALA A 154 -4.32 -6.57 -6.43
CA ALA A 154 -3.01 -6.95 -6.94
C ALA A 154 -1.91 -6.04 -6.37
N TRP A 155 -2.19 -4.73 -6.30
CA TRP A 155 -1.29 -3.75 -5.70
C TRP A 155 -1.07 -4.00 -4.21
N LEU A 156 -2.12 -4.23 -3.42
CA LEU A 156 -2.02 -4.52 -1.98
C LEU A 156 -1.14 -5.75 -1.71
N ILE A 157 -1.31 -6.81 -2.50
CA ILE A 157 -0.52 -8.05 -2.36
C ILE A 157 0.95 -7.80 -2.67
N ALA A 158 1.24 -7.04 -3.72
CA ALA A 158 2.60 -6.77 -4.17
C ALA A 158 3.34 -5.73 -3.30
N ASN A 159 2.61 -4.86 -2.59
CA ASN A 159 3.19 -3.69 -1.92
C ASN A 159 3.05 -3.68 -0.39
N ARG A 160 2.96 -4.84 0.25
CA ARG A 160 2.85 -4.95 1.72
C ARG A 160 3.98 -4.23 2.46
N GLN A 161 5.22 -4.36 1.96
CA GLN A 161 6.37 -3.66 2.51
C GLN A 161 6.22 -2.14 2.37
N ALA A 162 5.76 -1.64 1.22
CA ALA A 162 5.55 -0.22 0.99
C ALA A 162 4.43 0.34 1.89
N CYS A 163 3.32 -0.39 2.07
CA CYS A 163 2.25 -0.04 2.99
C CYS A 163 2.77 0.03 4.44
N SER A 164 3.52 -0.97 4.88
CA SER A 164 4.14 -0.98 6.21
C SER A 164 5.09 0.21 6.40
N THR A 165 5.92 0.50 5.40
CA THR A 165 6.85 1.65 5.43
C THR A 165 6.10 2.98 5.49
N ALA A 166 4.96 3.12 4.81
CA ALA A 166 4.12 4.31 4.88
C ALA A 166 3.56 4.51 6.30
N PHE A 167 3.04 3.47 6.93
CA PHE A 167 2.65 3.54 8.35
C PHE A 167 3.82 3.88 9.26
N GLU A 168 4.97 3.24 9.10
CA GLU A 168 6.17 3.47 9.90
C GLU A 168 6.59 4.94 9.86
N LYS A 169 6.74 5.53 8.67
CA LYS A 169 7.09 6.94 8.47
C LYS A 169 6.06 7.88 9.10
N ALA A 170 4.78 7.61 8.89
CA ALA A 170 3.69 8.42 9.45
C ALA A 170 3.68 8.40 10.98
N ILE A 171 3.84 7.24 11.59
CA ILE A 171 3.88 7.07 13.06
C ILE A 171 5.13 7.76 13.63
N CYS A 172 6.29 7.60 13.00
CA CYS A 172 7.51 8.31 13.38
C CYS A 172 7.30 9.83 13.33
N SER A 173 6.76 10.35 12.22
CA SER A 173 6.47 11.78 12.05
C SER A 173 5.48 12.31 13.09
N TYR A 174 4.42 11.55 13.39
CA TYR A 174 3.46 11.92 14.43
C TYR A 174 4.08 12.02 15.82
N PHE A 175 5.01 11.13 16.16
CA PHE A 175 5.73 11.14 17.43
C PHE A 175 6.95 12.06 17.46
N GLY A 176 7.33 12.69 16.35
CA GLY A 176 8.53 13.48 16.23
C GLY A 176 9.82 12.65 16.31
N ILE A 177 9.77 11.41 15.87
CA ILE A 177 10.89 10.46 15.81
C ILE A 177 11.46 10.47 14.39
N ALA A 178 12.79 10.53 14.25
CA ALA A 178 13.42 10.43 12.94
C ALA A 178 13.20 9.04 12.32
N TYR A 179 12.75 8.99 11.07
CA TYR A 179 12.61 7.73 10.34
C TYR A 179 13.99 7.09 10.07
N ILE A 180 14.10 5.80 10.35
CA ILE A 180 15.28 4.98 10.08
C ILE A 180 14.95 4.06 8.89
N PRO A 181 15.49 4.32 7.68
CA PRO A 181 15.23 3.47 6.54
C PRO A 181 15.79 2.06 6.76
N ASP A 182 15.13 1.07 6.17
CA ASP A 182 15.73 -0.27 6.10
C ASP A 182 17.05 -0.18 5.33
N PRO A 183 18.08 -0.96 5.75
CA PRO A 183 19.30 -1.03 4.97
C PRO A 183 18.95 -1.48 3.54
N LEU A 184 19.50 -0.78 2.55
CA LEU A 184 19.36 -1.21 1.16
C LEU A 184 19.80 -2.69 1.08
N PRO A 185 19.08 -3.54 0.34
CA PRO A 185 19.50 -4.92 0.13
C PRO A 185 20.96 -4.91 -0.35
N VAL A 186 21.80 -5.67 0.35
CA VAL A 186 23.25 -5.71 0.08
C VAL A 186 23.47 -6.07 -1.40
N SER A 187 24.34 -5.35 -2.04
CA SER A 187 24.59 -5.16 -3.49
C SER A 187 24.70 -6.41 -4.38
N THR A 188 24.80 -7.62 -3.84
CA THR A 188 24.96 -8.84 -4.63
C THR A 188 23.75 -9.22 -5.48
N ASP A 189 22.52 -9.00 -4.96
CA ASP A 189 21.31 -9.26 -5.73
C ASP A 189 21.02 -8.14 -6.74
N TYR A 190 21.39 -6.90 -6.42
CA TYR A 190 21.21 -5.76 -7.31
C TYR A 190 22.11 -5.83 -8.54
N GLU A 191 23.37 -6.24 -8.37
CA GLU A 191 24.30 -6.45 -9.48
C GLU A 191 23.89 -7.63 -10.37
N LYS A 192 23.32 -8.68 -9.79
CA LYS A 192 22.81 -9.83 -10.54
C LYS A 192 21.56 -9.41 -11.34
N LEU A 193 20.57 -8.80 -10.72
CA LEU A 193 19.35 -8.28 -11.36
C LEU A 193 19.70 -7.27 -12.48
N ASN A 194 20.66 -6.40 -12.24
CA ASN A 194 21.09 -5.41 -13.25
C ASN A 194 21.77 -6.09 -14.44
N ARG A 195 22.61 -7.11 -14.22
CA ARG A 195 23.21 -7.90 -15.29
C ARG A 195 22.15 -8.66 -16.10
N GLU A 196 21.17 -9.26 -15.43
CA GLU A 196 20.06 -9.97 -16.09
C GLU A 196 19.21 -9.01 -16.93
N ALA A 197 18.88 -7.84 -16.40
CA ALA A 197 18.13 -6.80 -17.11
C ALA A 197 18.92 -6.28 -18.33
N GLN A 198 20.23 -6.02 -18.19
CA GLN A 198 21.08 -5.60 -19.30
C GLN A 198 21.19 -6.68 -20.38
N SER A 199 21.26 -7.96 -20.00
CA SER A 199 21.26 -9.08 -20.93
C SER A 199 19.94 -9.17 -21.72
N GLN A 200 18.80 -8.96 -21.07
CA GLN A 200 17.50 -8.92 -21.73
C GLN A 200 17.37 -7.73 -22.68
N ILE A 201 17.84 -6.55 -22.29
CA ILE A 201 17.85 -5.35 -23.14
C ILE A 201 18.68 -5.61 -24.41
N ALA A 202 19.88 -6.17 -24.28
CA ALA A 202 20.73 -6.50 -25.44
C ALA A 202 20.06 -7.51 -26.37
N SER A 203 19.40 -8.53 -25.84
CA SER A 203 18.62 -9.51 -26.62
C SER A 203 17.47 -8.86 -27.38
N LEU A 204 16.69 -8.01 -26.74
CA LEU A 204 15.58 -7.30 -27.35
C LEU A 204 16.06 -6.32 -28.44
N GLN A 205 17.16 -5.65 -28.22
CA GLN A 205 17.77 -4.76 -29.23
C GLN A 205 18.23 -5.53 -30.48
N SER A 206 18.81 -6.72 -30.29
CA SER A 206 19.18 -7.61 -31.39
C SER A 206 17.95 -8.07 -32.19
N GLN A 207 16.88 -8.49 -31.51
CA GLN A 207 15.63 -8.88 -32.15
C GLN A 207 15.01 -7.72 -32.94
N LEU A 208 15.00 -6.53 -32.35
CA LEU A 208 14.50 -5.32 -33.02
C LEU A 208 15.28 -5.00 -34.29
N THR A 209 16.59 -5.17 -34.26
CA THR A 209 17.46 -4.97 -35.44
C THR A 209 17.10 -5.96 -36.55
N THR A 210 16.93 -7.23 -36.24
CA THR A 210 16.52 -8.28 -37.20
C THR A 210 15.15 -7.97 -37.80
N ILE A 211 14.17 -7.63 -37.00
CA ILE A 211 12.81 -7.28 -37.45
C ILE A 211 12.86 -6.06 -38.40
N ASN A 212 13.65 -5.05 -38.09
CA ASN A 212 13.78 -3.87 -38.94
C ASN A 212 14.44 -4.20 -40.29
N GLN A 213 15.40 -5.13 -40.31
CA GLN A 213 16.00 -5.61 -41.56
C GLN A 213 15.00 -6.38 -42.41
N GLU A 214 14.23 -7.28 -41.82
CA GLU A 214 13.15 -8.03 -42.47
C GLU A 214 12.07 -7.10 -43.03
N LEU A 215 11.64 -6.12 -42.26
CA LEU A 215 10.65 -5.12 -42.68
C LEU A 215 11.15 -4.30 -43.88
N THR A 216 12.44 -3.94 -43.88
CA THR A 216 13.06 -3.20 -44.99
C THR A 216 13.06 -4.07 -46.24
N ALA A 217 13.45 -5.35 -46.13
CA ALA A 217 13.45 -6.28 -47.26
C ALA A 217 12.04 -6.50 -47.84
N GLU A 218 11.03 -6.61 -46.98
CA GLU A 218 9.63 -6.75 -47.43
C GLU A 218 9.11 -5.47 -48.10
N LYS A 219 9.45 -4.30 -47.60
CA LYS A 219 9.13 -3.02 -48.26
C LYS A 219 9.74 -2.93 -49.66
N ASP A 220 10.98 -3.38 -49.85
CA ASP A 220 11.64 -3.39 -51.12
C ASP A 220 10.98 -4.35 -52.13
N LYS A 221 10.57 -5.55 -51.67
CA LYS A 221 9.79 -6.47 -52.48
C LYS A 221 8.44 -5.86 -52.90
N TYR A 222 7.74 -5.22 -51.97
CA TYR A 222 6.47 -4.55 -52.26
C TYR A 222 6.65 -3.43 -53.29
N ASN A 223 7.67 -2.59 -53.14
CA ASN A 223 7.97 -1.49 -54.09
C ASN A 223 8.28 -2.01 -55.50
N LYS A 224 9.04 -3.11 -55.59
CA LYS A 224 9.32 -3.77 -56.88
C LYS A 224 8.04 -4.31 -57.53
N LEU A 225 7.17 -4.94 -56.76
CA LEU A 225 5.89 -5.45 -57.24
C LEU A 225 5.00 -4.31 -57.74
N VAL A 226 4.89 -3.20 -56.99
CA VAL A 226 4.12 -2.01 -57.41
C VAL A 226 4.68 -1.42 -58.69
N ALA A 227 6.01 -1.33 -58.86
CA ALA A 227 6.64 -0.85 -60.09
C ALA A 227 6.33 -1.77 -61.29
N SER A 228 6.38 -3.09 -61.09
CA SER A 228 6.04 -4.07 -62.15
C SER A 228 4.57 -3.97 -62.56
N ILE A 229 3.65 -3.81 -61.65
CA ILE A 229 2.22 -3.62 -61.94
C ILE A 229 2.00 -2.32 -62.73
N LYS A 230 2.63 -1.22 -62.32
CA LYS A 230 2.53 0.07 -63.05
C LYS A 230 3.02 -0.04 -64.48
N ALA A 231 4.10 -0.79 -64.72
CA ALA A 231 4.65 -1.01 -66.07
C ALA A 231 3.74 -1.90 -66.95
N LEU A 232 2.90 -2.72 -66.39
CA LEU A 232 1.96 -3.59 -67.13
C LEU A 232 0.67 -2.86 -67.56
N ILE A 233 0.33 -1.76 -66.91
CA ILE A 233 -0.90 -0.99 -67.17
C ILE A 233 -0.65 0.33 -67.89
N SER A 234 0.63 0.65 -68.18
CA SER A 234 1.07 1.79 -69.00
C SER A 234 1.26 1.35 -70.44
#